data_3d81f4aa66159d41e75f5bdc1fbaa89e
#
_entry.id   3d81f4aa66159d41e75f5bdc1fbaa89e
#
_cell.length_a   1.000
_cell.length_b   1.000
_cell.length_c   1.000
_cell.angle_alpha   90.00
_cell.angle_beta   90.00
_cell.angle_gamma   90.00
#
_symmetry.space_group_name_H-M   'P 1'
#
loop_
_entity.id
_entity.type
_entity.pdbx_description
1 polymer ?
#
loop_
_entity_poly.entity_id
_entity_poly.type
_entity_poly.pdbx_seq_one_letter_code
_entity_poly.pdbx_strand_id
1 'polypeptide(L)'
;MVLTGNPVRAKALPKAAEDGAASEERPNIVGGKPAADALHILVFGGSQGAQSINLGMPKALSKLSDEEKARIVIRHQAGKNKLDATKAAYSEAGLTAETTEFIDDMGEAYQWADLLICRAGATSLAEIKAAHKAAILVPFPYAAHNHQEKNADAMVAIDAAWKVLDPDIETGIPVIVQACLKDASEIARRADHALADARPEAGESIARILLGIESAS
;
A
#
# COMPACT_ATOMS: atom_id res chain seq x y z
N MET A 1 26.97 -14.43 -6.17
CA MET A 1 25.92 -13.40 -6.43
C MET A 1 25.42 -12.90 -5.08
N VAL A 2 25.60 -11.62 -4.78
CA VAL A 2 25.17 -11.04 -3.49
C VAL A 2 23.73 -10.56 -3.61
N LEU A 3 22.85 -10.98 -2.71
CA LEU A 3 21.46 -10.56 -2.64
C LEU A 3 21.34 -9.34 -1.72
N THR A 4 21.46 -8.13 -2.27
CA THR A 4 21.42 -6.87 -1.51
C THR A 4 20.00 -6.36 -1.22
N GLY A 5 19.01 -6.74 -2.03
CA GLY A 5 17.66 -6.14 -2.00
C GLY A 5 17.57 -4.86 -2.83
N ASN A 6 16.39 -4.23 -2.84
CA ASN A 6 16.16 -2.93 -3.47
C ASN A 6 16.40 -1.80 -2.47
N PRO A 7 17.11 -0.72 -2.87
CA PRO A 7 17.27 0.44 -2.01
C PRO A 7 15.90 1.10 -1.73
N VAL A 8 15.67 1.43 -0.46
CA VAL A 8 14.46 2.12 -0.01
C VAL A 8 14.79 3.58 0.21
N ARG A 9 13.90 4.47 -0.23
CA ARG A 9 14.07 5.91 0.01
C ARG A 9 13.96 6.19 1.50
N ALA A 10 14.87 6.98 2.06
CA ALA A 10 14.88 7.33 3.49
C ALA A 10 13.53 7.90 3.98
N LYS A 11 12.84 8.67 3.11
CA LYS A 11 11.49 9.20 3.39
C LYS A 11 10.38 8.13 3.46
N ALA A 12 10.60 6.92 2.93
CA ALA A 12 9.63 5.84 3.00
C ALA A 12 9.83 4.94 4.24
N LEU A 13 10.94 5.12 4.95
CA LEU A 13 11.17 4.42 6.21
C LEU A 13 10.35 5.06 7.33
N PRO A 14 9.81 4.27 8.27
CA PRO A 14 9.22 4.82 9.48
C PRO A 14 10.28 5.71 10.16
N LYS A 15 9.91 6.94 10.51
CA LYS A 15 10.75 7.72 11.42
C LYS A 15 10.87 6.91 12.69
N ALA A 16 12.11 6.71 13.18
CA ALA A 16 12.31 6.08 14.47
C ALA A 16 11.37 6.77 15.48
N ALA A 17 10.56 5.97 16.18
CA ALA A 17 9.74 6.52 17.25
C ALA A 17 10.71 7.20 18.23
N GLU A 18 10.66 8.52 18.34
CA GLU A 18 11.27 9.21 19.47
C GLU A 18 10.54 8.67 20.70
N ASP A 19 11.30 8.06 21.60
CA ASP A 19 10.78 7.40 22.80
C ASP A 19 9.77 8.30 23.51
N GLY A 20 8.51 7.92 23.50
CA GLY A 20 7.46 8.54 24.32
C GLY A 20 6.36 9.31 23.61
N ALA A 21 6.30 9.40 22.31
CA ALA A 21 5.13 9.97 21.62
C ALA A 21 3.98 8.95 21.63
N ALA A 22 3.08 9.10 22.60
CA ALA A 22 1.73 8.55 22.54
C ALA A 22 1.11 8.94 21.19
N SER A 23 0.40 8.01 20.57
CA SER A 23 -0.30 8.16 19.29
C SER A 23 -0.84 9.58 19.10
N GLU A 24 -0.13 10.43 18.34
CA GLU A 24 -0.74 11.65 17.83
C GLU A 24 -2.02 11.25 17.10
N GLU A 25 -3.13 11.93 17.41
CA GLU A 25 -4.40 11.71 16.74
C GLU A 25 -4.15 11.75 15.23
N ARG A 26 -4.34 10.60 14.55
CA ARG A 26 -4.18 10.50 13.11
C ARG A 26 -5.06 11.56 12.47
N PRO A 27 -4.52 12.46 11.61
CA PRO A 27 -5.28 13.58 11.09
C PRO A 27 -6.53 13.09 10.38
N ASN A 28 -7.66 13.57 10.85
CA ASN A 28 -9.00 13.28 10.34
C ASN A 28 -9.17 13.98 8.99
N ILE A 29 -9.29 13.25 7.91
CA ILE A 29 -9.44 13.82 6.58
C ILE A 29 -10.85 13.58 6.07
N VAL A 30 -11.59 14.68 6.00
CA VAL A 30 -12.89 14.90 5.31
C VAL A 30 -14.10 14.06 5.79
N GLY A 31 -15.09 14.76 6.36
CA GLY A 31 -16.49 14.31 6.29
C GLY A 31 -17.04 13.50 7.45
N GLY A 32 -16.55 13.67 8.64
CA GLY A 32 -17.09 13.05 9.85
C GLY A 32 -15.98 12.39 10.68
N LYS A 33 -16.19 12.29 11.98
CA LYS A 33 -15.24 11.63 12.87
C LYS A 33 -15.28 10.11 12.55
N PRO A 34 -14.22 9.50 12.01
CA PRO A 34 -14.24 8.05 11.80
C PRO A 34 -14.41 7.34 13.13
N ALA A 35 -14.97 6.13 13.09
CA ALA A 35 -15.04 5.27 14.27
C ALA A 35 -13.62 5.08 14.83
N ALA A 36 -13.50 4.91 16.14
CA ALA A 36 -12.20 4.72 16.80
C ALA A 36 -11.43 3.49 16.25
N ASP A 37 -12.12 2.58 15.57
CA ASP A 37 -11.65 1.36 14.93
C ASP A 37 -11.67 1.43 13.38
N ALA A 38 -11.62 2.64 12.80
CA ALA A 38 -11.65 2.80 11.35
C ALA A 38 -10.38 2.25 10.68
N LEU A 39 -10.57 1.51 9.60
CA LEU A 39 -9.51 0.98 8.75
C LEU A 39 -9.05 2.05 7.75
N HIS A 40 -7.80 2.48 7.86
CA HIS A 40 -7.18 3.46 6.98
C HIS A 40 -6.56 2.77 5.76
N ILE A 41 -7.11 3.02 4.59
CA ILE A 41 -6.71 2.41 3.33
C ILE A 41 -5.97 3.42 2.45
N LEU A 42 -4.71 3.15 2.14
CA LEU A 42 -3.94 3.93 1.17
C LEU A 42 -3.90 3.22 -0.18
N VAL A 43 -4.40 3.89 -1.21
CA VAL A 43 -4.47 3.37 -2.58
C VAL A 43 -3.51 4.14 -3.49
N PHE A 44 -2.65 3.43 -4.24
CA PHE A 44 -1.75 4.07 -5.20
C PHE A 44 -1.31 3.14 -6.34
N GLY A 45 -1.16 3.70 -7.54
CA GLY A 45 -0.72 2.97 -8.73
C GLY A 45 0.70 3.28 -9.19
N GLY A 46 1.53 3.90 -8.32
CA GLY A 46 2.81 4.50 -8.69
C GLY A 46 2.65 5.92 -9.25
N SER A 47 3.74 6.58 -9.64
CA SER A 47 3.74 8.01 -10.05
C SER A 47 2.82 8.32 -11.24
N GLN A 48 2.62 7.37 -12.15
CA GLN A 48 1.74 7.52 -13.31
C GLN A 48 0.27 7.19 -12.98
N GLY A 49 0.00 6.65 -11.80
CA GLY A 49 -1.30 6.11 -11.43
C GLY A 49 -1.68 4.87 -12.24
N ALA A 50 -2.68 4.13 -11.79
CA ALA A 50 -3.18 2.92 -12.43
C ALA A 50 -4.69 3.06 -12.72
N GLN A 51 -5.04 3.22 -14.00
CA GLN A 51 -6.43 3.47 -14.43
C GLN A 51 -7.42 2.42 -13.88
N SER A 52 -7.05 1.14 -13.96
CA SER A 52 -7.90 0.05 -13.46
C SER A 52 -8.11 0.12 -11.94
N ILE A 53 -7.08 0.47 -11.18
CA ILE A 53 -7.21 0.70 -9.73
C ILE A 53 -8.06 1.94 -9.47
N ASN A 54 -7.77 3.05 -10.17
CA ASN A 54 -8.49 4.31 -9.97
C ASN A 54 -10.00 4.19 -10.17
N LEU A 55 -10.43 3.42 -11.17
CA LEU A 55 -11.85 3.21 -11.47
C LEU A 55 -12.45 1.96 -10.82
N GLY A 56 -11.65 0.93 -10.60
CA GLY A 56 -12.10 -0.31 -9.98
C GLY A 56 -12.27 -0.21 -8.48
N MET A 57 -11.42 0.55 -7.78
CA MET A 57 -11.50 0.70 -6.33
C MET A 57 -12.82 1.29 -5.83
N PRO A 58 -13.33 2.42 -6.38
CA PRO A 58 -14.64 2.95 -5.97
C PRO A 58 -15.76 1.92 -6.15
N LYS A 59 -15.79 1.22 -7.28
CA LYS A 59 -16.78 0.17 -7.56
C LYS A 59 -16.63 -1.04 -6.62
N ALA A 60 -15.41 -1.45 -6.31
CA ALA A 60 -15.16 -2.51 -5.35
C ALA A 60 -15.71 -2.14 -3.97
N LEU A 61 -15.33 -0.99 -3.45
CA LEU A 61 -15.71 -0.55 -2.11
C LEU A 61 -17.19 -0.17 -2.00
N SER A 62 -17.87 0.19 -3.11
CA SER A 62 -19.32 0.42 -3.11
C SER A 62 -20.13 -0.82 -2.74
N LYS A 63 -19.56 -2.03 -2.89
CA LYS A 63 -20.19 -3.33 -2.55
C LYS A 63 -20.19 -3.63 -1.05
N LEU A 64 -19.45 -2.88 -0.27
CA LEU A 64 -19.49 -2.96 1.19
C LEU A 64 -20.85 -2.45 1.69
N SER A 65 -21.31 -2.98 2.82
CA SER A 65 -22.49 -2.44 3.51
C SER A 65 -22.25 -1.02 4.00
N ASP A 66 -23.31 -0.27 4.29
CA ASP A 66 -23.17 1.10 4.79
C ASP A 66 -22.45 1.14 6.15
N GLU A 67 -22.62 0.12 6.97
CA GLU A 67 -21.91 -0.06 8.23
C GLU A 67 -20.40 -0.29 8.00
N GLU A 68 -20.03 -1.12 7.03
CA GLU A 68 -18.63 -1.36 6.65
C GLU A 68 -17.99 -0.12 6.02
N LYS A 69 -18.73 0.61 5.16
CA LYS A 69 -18.26 1.88 4.56
C LYS A 69 -17.99 2.94 5.63
N ALA A 70 -18.79 3.01 6.70
CA ALA A 70 -18.58 3.96 7.79
C ALA A 70 -17.28 3.65 8.60
N ARG A 71 -16.71 2.46 8.45
CA ARG A 71 -15.50 2.00 9.14
C ARG A 71 -14.25 2.05 8.27
N ILE A 72 -14.29 2.63 7.08
CA ILE A 72 -13.11 2.80 6.22
C ILE A 72 -12.82 4.28 5.98
N VAL A 73 -11.54 4.63 5.94
CA VAL A 73 -11.05 5.95 5.53
C VAL A 73 -10.06 5.75 4.38
N ILE A 74 -10.23 6.49 3.30
CA ILE A 74 -9.51 6.24 2.06
C ILE A 74 -8.68 7.45 1.67
N ARG A 75 -7.36 7.23 1.44
CA ARG A 75 -6.48 8.12 0.70
C ARG A 75 -6.12 7.47 -0.63
N HIS A 76 -6.24 8.20 -1.75
CA HIS A 76 -5.95 7.66 -3.07
C HIS A 76 -5.09 8.59 -3.92
N GLN A 77 -3.89 8.13 -4.26
CA GLN A 77 -3.04 8.78 -5.27
C GLN A 77 -3.45 8.33 -6.67
N ALA A 78 -4.14 9.20 -7.40
CA ALA A 78 -4.68 8.91 -8.73
C ALA A 78 -3.61 8.88 -9.84
N GLY A 79 -2.52 9.64 -9.67
CA GLY A 79 -1.52 9.86 -10.71
C GLY A 79 -1.88 11.02 -11.64
N LYS A 80 -0.88 11.45 -12.42
CA LYS A 80 -0.98 12.63 -13.28
C LYS A 80 -2.18 12.56 -14.25
N ASN A 81 -2.94 13.65 -14.31
CA ASN A 81 -4.11 13.85 -15.19
C ASN A 81 -5.26 12.84 -14.98
N LYS A 82 -5.35 12.19 -13.79
CA LYS A 82 -6.39 11.20 -13.48
C LYS A 82 -7.25 11.58 -12.27
N LEU A 83 -6.95 12.71 -11.63
CA LEU A 83 -7.56 13.14 -10.39
C LEU A 83 -9.09 13.30 -10.51
N ASP A 84 -9.55 14.05 -11.51
CA ASP A 84 -10.98 14.37 -11.65
C ASP A 84 -11.83 13.13 -11.95
N ALA A 85 -11.34 12.25 -12.83
CA ALA A 85 -12.01 10.99 -13.13
C ALA A 85 -12.08 10.06 -11.89
N THR A 86 -11.02 10.05 -11.07
CA THR A 86 -10.99 9.24 -9.85
C THR A 86 -11.93 9.80 -8.79
N LYS A 87 -11.98 11.13 -8.61
CA LYS A 87 -12.93 11.80 -7.71
C LYS A 87 -14.39 11.54 -8.13
N ALA A 88 -14.68 11.67 -9.42
CA ALA A 88 -16.00 11.39 -9.97
C ALA A 88 -16.43 9.94 -9.67
N ALA A 89 -15.55 8.97 -9.89
CA ALA A 89 -15.83 7.56 -9.63
C ALA A 89 -16.13 7.28 -8.14
N TYR A 90 -15.43 7.93 -7.19
CA TYR A 90 -15.76 7.81 -5.77
C TYR A 90 -17.11 8.44 -5.44
N SER A 91 -17.42 9.62 -6.01
CA SER A 91 -18.70 10.30 -5.83
C SER A 91 -19.86 9.46 -6.35
N GLU A 92 -19.74 8.90 -7.55
CA GLU A 92 -20.74 8.01 -8.17
C GLU A 92 -20.97 6.72 -7.33
N ALA A 93 -19.91 6.23 -6.68
CA ALA A 93 -19.97 5.07 -5.79
C ALA A 93 -20.57 5.41 -4.40
N GLY A 94 -20.88 6.68 -4.11
CA GLY A 94 -21.38 7.12 -2.80
C GLY A 94 -20.32 7.02 -1.71
N LEU A 95 -19.04 7.15 -2.06
CA LEU A 95 -17.90 7.04 -1.16
C LEU A 95 -17.15 8.38 -1.05
N THR A 96 -16.64 8.67 0.15
CA THR A 96 -15.72 9.78 0.38
C THR A 96 -14.29 9.27 0.41
N ALA A 97 -13.40 9.88 -0.39
CA ALA A 97 -11.97 9.57 -0.39
C ALA A 97 -11.15 10.86 -0.53
N GLU A 98 -10.08 10.98 0.23
CA GLU A 98 -9.06 11.98 -0.04
C GLU A 98 -8.29 11.55 -1.29
N THR A 99 -8.51 12.27 -2.39
CA THR A 99 -7.92 11.92 -3.69
C THR A 99 -6.95 13.02 -4.13
N THR A 100 -5.71 12.65 -4.41
CA THR A 100 -4.64 13.54 -4.88
C THR A 100 -4.00 13.04 -6.16
N GLU A 101 -3.39 13.93 -6.95
CA GLU A 101 -2.56 13.50 -8.09
C GLU A 101 -1.31 12.79 -7.62
N PHE A 102 -0.67 13.33 -6.58
CA PHE A 102 0.60 12.84 -6.07
C PHE A 102 0.65 12.99 -4.54
N ILE A 103 1.34 12.08 -3.87
CA ILE A 103 1.64 12.13 -2.44
C ILE A 103 3.13 12.45 -2.30
N ASP A 104 3.44 13.64 -1.76
CA ASP A 104 4.83 14.11 -1.62
C ASP A 104 5.58 13.36 -0.52
N ASP A 105 4.91 13.09 0.61
CA ASP A 105 5.47 12.34 1.73
C ASP A 105 4.83 10.95 1.83
N MET A 106 5.41 9.99 1.08
CA MET A 106 4.98 8.59 1.16
C MET A 106 5.27 7.96 2.52
N GLY A 107 6.25 8.45 3.27
CA GLY A 107 6.56 7.97 4.62
C GLY A 107 5.41 8.27 5.58
N GLU A 108 4.90 9.51 5.56
CA GLU A 108 3.71 9.90 6.32
C GLU A 108 2.50 9.06 5.88
N ALA A 109 2.28 8.92 4.58
CA ALA A 109 1.16 8.16 4.06
C ALA A 109 1.22 6.67 4.47
N TYR A 110 2.39 6.05 4.49
CA TYR A 110 2.57 4.70 5.01
C TYR A 110 2.28 4.63 6.51
N GLN A 111 2.75 5.59 7.32
CA GLN A 111 2.47 5.63 8.76
C GLN A 111 0.97 5.77 9.04
N TRP A 112 0.28 6.60 8.27
CA TRP A 112 -1.15 6.82 8.39
C TRP A 112 -1.97 5.56 8.05
N ALA A 113 -1.56 4.77 7.07
CA ALA A 113 -2.30 3.63 6.56
C ALA A 113 -2.21 2.40 7.47
N ASP A 114 -3.30 1.65 7.58
CA ASP A 114 -3.31 0.29 8.13
C ASP A 114 -3.15 -0.75 7.01
N LEU A 115 -3.79 -0.52 5.86
CA LEU A 115 -3.78 -1.41 4.71
C LEU A 115 -3.41 -0.64 3.43
N LEU A 116 -2.55 -1.21 2.62
CA LEU A 116 -2.16 -0.65 1.33
C LEU A 116 -2.84 -1.40 0.18
N ILE A 117 -3.23 -0.70 -0.89
CA ILE A 117 -3.71 -1.31 -2.14
C ILE A 117 -2.94 -0.68 -3.28
N CYS A 118 -2.10 -1.47 -3.97
CA CYS A 118 -1.18 -0.90 -4.96
C CYS A 118 -0.70 -1.90 -6.01
N ARG A 119 0.04 -1.38 -7.00
CA ARG A 119 0.80 -2.21 -7.97
C ARG A 119 1.98 -2.91 -7.30
N ALA A 120 2.36 -4.08 -7.83
CA ALA A 120 3.46 -4.89 -7.31
C ALA A 120 4.83 -4.55 -7.93
N GLY A 121 5.17 -3.25 -7.98
CA GLY A 121 6.49 -2.80 -8.42
C GLY A 121 7.56 -3.10 -7.37
N ALA A 122 8.77 -3.50 -7.78
CA ALA A 122 9.83 -3.92 -6.87
C ALA A 122 10.22 -2.85 -5.83
N THR A 123 10.27 -1.58 -6.23
CA THR A 123 10.53 -0.46 -5.31
C THR A 123 9.42 -0.31 -4.27
N SER A 124 8.15 -0.37 -4.71
CA SER A 124 7.01 -0.30 -3.79
C SER A 124 7.02 -1.45 -2.79
N LEU A 125 7.33 -2.68 -3.23
CA LEU A 125 7.41 -3.82 -2.31
C LEU A 125 8.53 -3.66 -1.27
N ALA A 126 9.68 -3.13 -1.66
CA ALA A 126 10.76 -2.85 -0.71
C ALA A 126 10.35 -1.80 0.33
N GLU A 127 9.65 -0.74 -0.10
CA GLU A 127 9.11 0.30 0.79
C GLU A 127 8.02 -0.25 1.73
N ILE A 128 7.09 -1.07 1.22
CA ILE A 128 6.01 -1.71 1.99
C ILE A 128 6.59 -2.58 3.11
N LYS A 129 7.58 -3.41 2.79
CA LYS A 129 8.30 -4.25 3.77
C LYS A 129 8.97 -3.40 4.84
N ALA A 130 9.75 -2.41 4.43
CA ALA A 130 10.48 -1.52 5.34
C ALA A 130 9.54 -0.63 6.19
N ALA A 131 8.36 -0.28 5.68
CA ALA A 131 7.35 0.48 6.40
C ALA A 131 6.48 -0.38 7.34
N HIS A 132 6.72 -1.70 7.43
CA HIS A 132 5.93 -2.62 8.27
C HIS A 132 4.44 -2.56 7.94
N LYS A 133 4.08 -2.79 6.65
CA LYS A 133 2.70 -2.71 6.17
C LYS A 133 2.26 -3.97 5.43
N ALA A 134 0.99 -4.35 5.64
CA ALA A 134 0.32 -5.32 4.81
C ALA A 134 -0.23 -4.67 3.54
N ALA A 135 -0.32 -5.43 2.45
CA ALA A 135 -0.82 -4.90 1.19
C ALA A 135 -1.71 -5.88 0.43
N ILE A 136 -2.71 -5.34 -0.27
CA ILE A 136 -3.38 -6.01 -1.39
C ILE A 136 -2.66 -5.58 -2.65
N LEU A 137 -1.97 -6.51 -3.28
CA LEU A 137 -1.20 -6.28 -4.48
C LEU A 137 -2.03 -6.56 -5.72
N VAL A 138 -2.11 -5.57 -6.61
CA VAL A 138 -2.79 -5.68 -7.90
C VAL A 138 -1.73 -5.59 -9.00
N PRO A 139 -1.16 -6.72 -9.45
CA PRO A 139 -0.11 -6.72 -10.46
C PRO A 139 -0.55 -6.08 -11.76
N PHE A 140 0.33 -5.30 -12.41
CA PHE A 140 0.04 -4.76 -13.74
C PHE A 140 0.12 -5.88 -14.78
N PRO A 141 -0.98 -6.18 -15.51
CA PRO A 141 -1.04 -7.37 -16.38
C PRO A 141 -0.12 -7.30 -17.60
N TYR A 142 0.30 -6.10 -18.00
CA TYR A 142 1.19 -5.89 -19.15
C TYR A 142 2.64 -5.59 -18.73
N ALA A 143 3.01 -5.93 -17.51
CA ALA A 143 4.39 -5.78 -17.04
C ALA A 143 5.34 -6.70 -17.82
N ALA A 144 6.47 -6.15 -18.28
CA ALA A 144 7.47 -6.90 -19.02
C ALA A 144 7.84 -8.22 -18.28
N HIS A 145 7.85 -9.33 -19.00
CA HIS A 145 8.14 -10.67 -18.44
C HIS A 145 7.28 -11.05 -17.22
N ASN A 146 6.11 -10.43 -17.07
CA ASN A 146 5.18 -10.64 -15.94
C ASN A 146 5.81 -10.44 -14.56
N HIS A 147 6.80 -9.52 -14.47
CA HIS A 147 7.58 -9.34 -13.24
C HIS A 147 6.73 -8.88 -12.05
N GLN A 148 5.64 -8.09 -12.27
CA GLN A 148 4.80 -7.66 -11.15
C GLN A 148 3.99 -8.81 -10.54
N GLU A 149 3.51 -9.74 -11.35
CA GLU A 149 2.81 -10.91 -10.83
C GLU A 149 3.76 -11.79 -10.01
N LYS A 150 4.97 -12.06 -10.52
CA LYS A 150 6.01 -12.79 -9.77
C LYS A 150 6.38 -12.10 -8.44
N ASN A 151 6.46 -10.78 -8.45
CA ASN A 151 6.69 -10.00 -7.24
C ASN A 151 5.55 -10.16 -6.23
N ALA A 152 4.29 -10.11 -6.69
CA ALA A 152 3.13 -10.33 -5.83
C ALA A 152 3.11 -11.77 -5.29
N ASP A 153 3.39 -12.77 -6.13
CA ASP A 153 3.47 -14.18 -5.72
C ASP A 153 4.52 -14.40 -4.63
N ALA A 154 5.68 -13.75 -4.73
CA ALA A 154 6.71 -13.83 -3.71
C ALA A 154 6.24 -13.27 -2.35
N MET A 155 5.47 -12.17 -2.34
CA MET A 155 4.89 -11.62 -1.12
C MET A 155 3.78 -12.52 -0.54
N VAL A 156 2.96 -13.12 -1.40
CA VAL A 156 1.93 -14.09 -0.99
C VAL A 156 2.57 -15.36 -0.40
N ALA A 157 3.66 -15.85 -1.01
CA ALA A 157 4.34 -17.06 -0.56
C ALA A 157 4.89 -16.96 0.88
N ILE A 158 5.25 -15.77 1.33
CA ILE A 158 5.65 -15.48 2.72
C ILE A 158 4.50 -14.95 3.58
N ASP A 159 3.26 -15.01 3.07
CA ASP A 159 2.04 -14.52 3.72
C ASP A 159 2.15 -13.04 4.19
N ALA A 160 2.85 -12.21 3.42
CA ALA A 160 3.03 -10.78 3.67
C ALA A 160 2.03 -9.88 2.92
N ALA A 161 1.26 -10.44 2.00
CA ALA A 161 0.29 -9.70 1.19
C ALA A 161 -0.83 -10.61 0.67
N TRP A 162 -1.89 -9.98 0.19
CA TRP A 162 -2.88 -10.60 -0.70
C TRP A 162 -2.57 -10.21 -2.15
N LYS A 163 -2.96 -11.07 -3.10
CA LYS A 163 -2.92 -10.77 -4.53
C LYS A 163 -4.33 -10.78 -5.11
N VAL A 164 -4.68 -9.73 -5.85
CA VAL A 164 -5.91 -9.63 -6.63
C VAL A 164 -5.52 -9.28 -8.06
N LEU A 165 -5.98 -10.03 -9.06
CA LEU A 165 -5.69 -9.70 -10.45
C LEU A 165 -6.53 -8.49 -10.92
N ASP A 166 -6.04 -7.80 -11.93
CA ASP A 166 -6.68 -6.57 -12.47
C ASP A 166 -8.18 -6.77 -12.80
N PRO A 167 -8.61 -7.85 -13.48
CA PRO A 167 -10.03 -8.09 -13.75
C PRO A 167 -10.85 -8.43 -12.50
N ASP A 168 -10.22 -8.83 -11.41
CA ASP A 168 -10.88 -9.28 -10.19
C ASP A 168 -10.96 -8.19 -9.10
N ILE A 169 -10.54 -6.96 -9.40
CA ILE A 169 -10.55 -5.83 -8.44
C ILE A 169 -11.92 -5.69 -7.78
N GLU A 170 -12.99 -5.66 -8.60
CA GLU A 170 -14.35 -5.41 -8.10
C GLU A 170 -14.92 -6.55 -7.26
N THR A 171 -14.38 -7.75 -7.34
CA THR A 171 -14.87 -8.94 -6.62
C THR A 171 -13.94 -9.37 -5.50
N GLY A 172 -12.63 -9.30 -5.70
CA GLY A 172 -11.65 -9.75 -4.73
C GLY A 172 -11.38 -8.76 -3.60
N ILE A 173 -11.27 -7.46 -3.93
CA ILE A 173 -10.96 -6.43 -2.93
C ILE A 173 -12.02 -6.35 -1.80
N PRO A 174 -13.34 -6.33 -2.08
CA PRO A 174 -14.33 -6.26 -1.00
C PRO A 174 -14.23 -7.41 -0.01
N VAL A 175 -13.99 -8.61 -0.50
CA VAL A 175 -13.87 -9.83 0.35
C VAL A 175 -12.70 -9.69 1.34
N ILE A 176 -11.55 -9.21 0.86
CA ILE A 176 -10.36 -9.03 1.71
C ILE A 176 -10.60 -7.89 2.72
N VAL A 177 -11.15 -6.75 2.27
CA VAL A 177 -11.46 -5.62 3.15
C VAL A 177 -12.45 -6.03 4.24
N GLN A 178 -13.49 -6.79 3.90
CA GLN A 178 -14.45 -7.33 4.87
C GLN A 178 -13.80 -8.26 5.89
N ALA A 179 -12.87 -9.11 5.45
CA ALA A 179 -12.11 -9.98 6.36
C ALA A 179 -11.26 -9.14 7.32
N CYS A 180 -10.57 -8.11 6.84
CA CYS A 180 -9.77 -7.18 7.65
C CYS A 180 -10.62 -6.37 8.65
N LEU A 181 -11.85 -5.95 8.26
CA LEU A 181 -12.78 -5.27 9.15
C LEU A 181 -13.32 -6.17 10.27
N LYS A 182 -13.39 -7.48 10.01
CA LYS A 182 -13.82 -8.49 11.01
C LYS A 182 -12.67 -8.87 11.94
N ASP A 183 -11.47 -8.98 11.41
CA ASP A 183 -10.28 -9.40 12.15
C ASP A 183 -9.05 -8.60 11.71
N ALA A 184 -8.73 -7.55 12.46
CA ALA A 184 -7.57 -6.71 12.20
C ALA A 184 -6.23 -7.45 12.41
N SER A 185 -6.21 -8.60 13.09
CA SER A 185 -4.99 -9.40 13.29
C SER A 185 -4.45 -9.95 11.97
N GLU A 186 -5.28 -10.12 10.96
CA GLU A 186 -4.89 -10.50 9.60
C GLU A 186 -3.95 -9.48 8.95
N ILE A 187 -4.17 -8.18 9.21
CA ILE A 187 -3.29 -7.10 8.73
C ILE A 187 -1.98 -7.12 9.50
N ALA A 188 -2.06 -7.15 10.84
CA ALA A 188 -0.87 -7.14 11.70
C ALA A 188 0.08 -8.30 11.37
N ARG A 189 -0.45 -9.52 11.26
CA ARG A 189 0.32 -10.71 10.94
C ARG A 189 1.07 -10.59 9.60
N ARG A 190 0.40 -10.08 8.56
CA ARG A 190 1.06 -9.87 7.24
C ARG A 190 2.08 -8.76 7.27
N ALA A 191 1.82 -7.69 8.02
CA ALA A 191 2.79 -6.63 8.21
C ALA A 191 4.06 -7.16 8.90
N ASP A 192 3.93 -8.02 9.93
CA ASP A 192 5.07 -8.66 10.61
C ASP A 192 5.87 -9.54 9.65
N HIS A 193 5.22 -10.33 8.81
CA HIS A 193 5.89 -11.13 7.79
C HIS A 193 6.59 -10.26 6.73
N ALA A 194 5.98 -9.13 6.34
CA ALA A 194 6.60 -8.19 5.42
C ALA A 194 7.87 -7.58 6.03
N LEU A 195 7.82 -7.16 7.28
CA LEU A 195 8.99 -6.61 7.99
C LEU A 195 10.10 -7.64 8.14
N ALA A 196 9.78 -8.90 8.45
CA ALA A 196 10.77 -9.97 8.60
C ALA A 196 11.58 -10.24 7.31
N ASP A 197 10.99 -9.95 6.14
CA ASP A 197 11.67 -10.06 4.82
C ASP A 197 12.24 -8.70 4.33
N ALA A 198 12.17 -7.65 5.14
CA ALA A 198 12.70 -6.34 4.78
C ALA A 198 14.23 -6.31 4.76
N ARG A 199 14.79 -5.47 3.90
CA ARG A 199 16.24 -5.22 3.79
C ARG A 199 16.49 -3.70 3.77
N PRO A 200 16.31 -3.02 4.90
CA PRO A 200 16.44 -1.56 4.96
C PRO A 200 17.86 -1.10 4.62
N GLU A 201 18.88 -1.92 4.90
CA GLU A 201 20.31 -1.67 4.61
C GLU A 201 20.70 -1.92 3.14
N ALA A 202 19.77 -2.28 2.26
CA ALA A 202 20.09 -2.61 0.86
C ALA A 202 20.87 -1.49 0.13
N GLY A 203 20.53 -0.23 0.39
CA GLY A 203 21.22 0.93 -0.20
C GLY A 203 22.68 1.04 0.26
N GLU A 204 22.94 0.82 1.54
CA GLU A 204 24.30 0.82 2.11
C GLU A 204 25.12 -0.35 1.58
N SER A 205 24.54 -1.55 1.56
CA SER A 205 25.20 -2.75 1.04
C SER A 205 25.61 -2.58 -0.42
N ILE A 206 24.75 -2.02 -1.28
CA ILE A 206 25.07 -1.71 -2.67
C ILE A 206 26.21 -0.69 -2.75
N ALA A 207 26.16 0.38 -1.96
CA ALA A 207 27.20 1.41 -1.95
C ALA A 207 28.57 0.81 -1.55
N ARG A 208 28.62 -0.04 -0.53
CA ARG A 208 29.87 -0.70 -0.06
C ARG A 208 30.47 -1.59 -1.14
N ILE A 209 29.63 -2.36 -1.87
CA ILE A 209 30.10 -3.19 -2.99
C ILE A 209 30.68 -2.30 -4.11
N LEU A 210 29.99 -1.22 -4.49
CA LEU A 210 30.43 -0.30 -5.55
C LEU A 210 31.74 0.43 -5.19
N LEU A 211 31.95 0.72 -3.91
CA LEU A 211 33.19 1.35 -3.42
C LEU A 211 34.32 0.35 -3.16
N GLY A 212 34.11 -0.94 -3.37
CA GLY A 212 35.10 -1.98 -3.15
C GLY A 212 35.43 -2.21 -1.65
N ILE A 213 34.56 -1.77 -0.74
CA ILE A 213 34.74 -1.94 0.72
C ILE A 213 34.35 -3.36 1.15
N GLU A 214 33.42 -3.99 0.43
CA GLU A 214 33.05 -5.40 0.59
C GLU A 214 33.25 -6.15 -0.73
N SER A 215 33.94 -7.30 -0.67
CA SER A 215 34.03 -8.20 -1.81
C SER A 215 32.67 -8.88 -2.03
N ALA A 216 32.20 -8.91 -3.29
CA ALA A 216 31.06 -9.73 -3.70
C ALA A 216 31.44 -11.21 -3.49
N SER A 217 31.11 -11.79 -2.34
CA SER A 217 31.30 -13.21 -2.03
C SER A 217 30.12 -14.04 -2.53
#